data_360b2c3ec8f013a3fe0b2254d9a1bce9
#
_entry.id   360b2c3ec8f013a3fe0b2254d9a1bce9
#
_cell.length_a   1.000
_cell.length_b   1.000
_cell.length_c   1.000
_cell.angle_alpha   90.00
_cell.angle_beta   90.00
_cell.angle_gamma   90.00
#
_symmetry.space_group_name_H-M   'P 1'
#
loop_
_entity.id
_entity.type
_entity.pdbx_description
1 polymer ?
#
loop_
_entity_poly.entity_id
_entity_poly.type
_entity_poly.pdbx_seq_one_letter_code
_entity_poly.pdbx_strand_id
1 'polypeptide(L)'
;MNDDIKAKALNIQFLLDYQKDSVVSREVLKKELGTITFFAFDQGKGLSEHSAPFDAFVQVIDGEAEITISGKTHTVSSGEFIIMPANEPHALQAVISPFKMILTMIKSN
;
A
#
# COMPACT_ATOMS: atom_id res chain seq x y z
N MET A 1 -5.53 -17.32 -8.05
CA MET A 1 -4.10 -17.10 -7.90
C MET A 1 -3.55 -16.24 -9.02
N ASN A 2 -2.40 -15.67 -8.79
CA ASN A 2 -1.84 -14.69 -9.71
C ASN A 2 -0.64 -15.23 -10.46
N ASP A 3 -0.65 -16.53 -10.80
CA ASP A 3 0.47 -17.14 -11.52
C ASP A 3 0.64 -16.55 -12.91
N ASP A 4 -0.41 -15.95 -13.44
CA ASP A 4 -0.37 -15.31 -14.76
C ASP A 4 0.57 -14.10 -14.79
N ILE A 5 0.96 -13.56 -13.63
CA ILE A 5 1.89 -12.42 -13.59
C ILE A 5 3.31 -12.82 -13.25
N LYS A 6 3.57 -14.09 -12.95
CA LYS A 6 4.93 -14.55 -12.64
C LYS A 6 5.76 -14.71 -13.90
N ALA A 7 7.06 -14.47 -13.78
CA ALA A 7 8.03 -14.61 -14.86
C ALA A 7 7.71 -13.72 -16.07
N LYS A 8 7.12 -12.56 -15.82
CA LYS A 8 6.79 -11.59 -16.86
C LYS A 8 7.20 -10.20 -16.40
N ALA A 9 7.66 -9.40 -17.35
CA ALA A 9 7.91 -7.98 -17.11
C ALA A 9 6.62 -7.23 -17.37
N LEU A 10 6.06 -6.64 -16.32
CA LEU A 10 4.78 -5.95 -16.38
C LEU A 10 4.95 -4.49 -15.98
N ASN A 11 4.13 -3.62 -16.57
CA ASN A 11 4.14 -2.22 -16.17
C ASN A 11 3.30 -2.07 -14.92
N ILE A 12 3.95 -1.68 -13.83
CA ILE A 12 3.34 -1.60 -12.52
C ILE A 12 2.18 -0.59 -12.48
N GLN A 13 2.23 0.45 -13.31
CA GLN A 13 1.19 1.48 -13.35
C GLN A 13 -0.14 0.94 -13.86
N PHE A 14 -0.12 -0.17 -14.59
CA PHE A 14 -1.31 -0.70 -15.26
C PHE A 14 -1.87 -1.96 -14.60
N LEU A 15 -1.31 -2.38 -13.45
CA LEU A 15 -1.80 -3.58 -12.77
C LEU A 15 -3.12 -3.35 -12.05
N LEU A 16 -3.39 -2.13 -11.63
CA LEU A 16 -4.67 -1.75 -11.01
C LEU A 16 -5.13 -0.42 -11.59
N ASP A 17 -6.43 -0.27 -11.72
CA ASP A 17 -7.06 1.00 -12.07
C ASP A 17 -7.77 1.56 -10.86
N TYR A 18 -7.85 2.88 -10.78
CA TYR A 18 -8.70 3.54 -9.79
C TYR A 18 -10.15 3.21 -10.09
N GLN A 19 -10.94 2.97 -9.05
CA GLN A 19 -12.38 2.83 -9.16
C GLN A 19 -13.03 3.86 -8.27
N LYS A 20 -14.07 4.52 -8.80
CA LYS A 20 -14.74 5.61 -8.11
C LYS A 20 -15.22 5.16 -6.72
N ASP A 21 -14.91 5.98 -5.71
CA ASP A 21 -15.30 5.79 -4.31
C ASP A 21 -14.87 4.46 -3.73
N SER A 22 -13.73 3.93 -4.20
CA SER A 22 -13.30 2.58 -3.82
C SER A 22 -11.83 2.51 -3.48
N VAL A 23 -11.50 1.46 -2.74
CA VAL A 23 -10.13 0.97 -2.57
C VAL A 23 -10.06 -0.34 -3.31
N VAL A 24 -9.14 -0.44 -4.27
CA VAL A 24 -8.91 -1.66 -5.04
C VAL A 24 -7.61 -2.27 -4.57
N SER A 25 -7.59 -3.57 -4.34
CA SER A 25 -6.36 -4.25 -3.93
C SER A 25 -6.19 -5.54 -4.72
N ARG A 26 -4.91 -5.91 -4.91
CA ARG A 26 -4.55 -7.17 -5.55
C ARG A 26 -3.32 -7.73 -4.86
N GLU A 27 -3.49 -8.86 -4.18
CA GLU A 27 -2.39 -9.56 -3.56
C GLU A 27 -1.65 -10.34 -4.64
N VAL A 28 -0.38 -10.03 -4.86
CA VAL A 28 0.39 -10.62 -5.95
C VAL A 28 1.35 -11.71 -5.48
N LEU A 29 1.79 -11.64 -4.24
CA LEU A 29 2.59 -12.70 -3.61
C LEU A 29 2.12 -12.88 -2.18
N LYS A 30 2.00 -14.15 -1.77
CA LYS A 30 1.66 -14.47 -0.39
C LYS A 30 2.50 -15.66 0.04
N LYS A 31 3.27 -15.46 1.10
CA LYS A 31 4.08 -16.49 1.73
C LYS A 31 3.83 -16.44 3.23
N GLU A 32 4.28 -17.45 3.94
CA GLU A 32 4.09 -17.53 5.40
C GLU A 32 4.66 -16.31 6.10
N LEU A 33 5.82 -15.82 5.66
CA LEU A 33 6.53 -14.74 6.33
C LEU A 33 6.24 -13.36 5.75
N GLY A 34 5.47 -13.26 4.70
CA GLY A 34 5.18 -11.95 4.12
C GLY A 34 4.28 -11.98 2.90
N THR A 35 3.81 -10.79 2.55
CA THR A 35 2.92 -10.60 1.41
C THR A 35 3.35 -9.37 0.62
N ILE A 36 2.99 -9.34 -0.66
CA ILE A 36 3.07 -8.14 -1.48
C ILE A 36 1.71 -7.91 -2.08
N THR A 37 1.14 -6.72 -1.84
CA THR A 37 -0.18 -6.34 -2.30
C THR A 37 -0.12 -4.97 -2.98
N PHE A 38 -0.78 -4.85 -4.11
CA PHE A 38 -0.92 -3.58 -4.80
C PHE A 38 -2.27 -2.97 -4.42
N PHE A 39 -2.28 -1.64 -4.21
CA PHE A 39 -3.49 -0.89 -3.85
C PHE A 39 -3.68 0.30 -4.75
N ALA A 40 -4.93 0.60 -5.06
CA ALA A 40 -5.32 1.86 -5.69
C ALA A 40 -6.46 2.47 -4.87
N PHE A 41 -6.23 3.68 -4.35
CA PHE A 41 -7.19 4.40 -3.51
C PHE A 41 -7.76 5.56 -4.28
N ASP A 42 -9.08 5.62 -4.41
CA ASP A 42 -9.69 6.83 -4.94
C ASP A 42 -9.57 7.96 -3.91
N GLN A 43 -9.62 9.20 -4.37
CA GLN A 43 -9.55 10.35 -3.47
C GLN A 43 -10.66 10.27 -2.42
N GLY A 44 -10.31 10.55 -1.19
CA GLY A 44 -11.22 10.46 -0.06
C GLY A 44 -11.26 9.10 0.61
N LYS A 45 -10.61 8.09 0.03
CA LYS A 45 -10.59 6.74 0.59
C LYS A 45 -9.28 6.48 1.34
N GLY A 46 -9.31 5.48 2.20
CA GLY A 46 -8.14 5.14 3.01
C GLY A 46 -8.36 3.86 3.79
N LEU A 47 -7.41 3.59 4.67
CA LEU A 47 -7.50 2.50 5.64
C LEU A 47 -7.46 3.11 7.03
N SER A 48 -8.44 2.75 7.86
CA SER A 48 -8.54 3.28 9.21
C SER A 48 -7.38 2.79 10.08
N GLU A 49 -7.16 3.48 11.19
CA GLU A 49 -6.05 3.17 12.08
C GLU A 49 -6.12 1.74 12.60
N HIS A 50 -5.01 1.04 12.48
CA HIS A 50 -4.86 -0.32 12.98
C HIS A 50 -3.36 -0.59 13.19
N SER A 51 -3.03 -1.73 13.78
CA SER A 51 -1.65 -2.18 13.92
C SER A 51 -1.57 -3.65 13.53
N ALA A 52 -0.37 -4.10 13.22
CA ALA A 52 -0.13 -5.49 12.82
C ALA A 52 1.28 -5.89 13.21
N PRO A 53 1.53 -7.19 13.44
CA PRO A 53 2.85 -7.68 13.82
C PRO A 53 3.78 -7.85 12.60
N PHE A 54 3.76 -6.89 11.69
CA PHE A 54 4.55 -6.88 10.46
C PHE A 54 5.20 -5.53 10.28
N ASP A 55 6.44 -5.53 9.79
CA ASP A 55 7.01 -4.31 9.23
C ASP A 55 6.42 -4.15 7.85
N ALA A 56 5.90 -2.97 7.56
CA ALA A 56 5.20 -2.70 6.31
C ALA A 56 5.96 -1.67 5.49
N PHE A 57 6.45 -2.09 4.33
CA PHE A 57 7.18 -1.24 3.40
C PHE A 57 6.18 -0.75 2.35
N VAL A 58 5.91 0.56 2.34
CA VAL A 58 4.95 1.19 1.44
C VAL A 58 5.70 2.00 0.39
N GLN A 59 5.48 1.68 -0.88
CA GLN A 59 6.01 2.45 -2.00
C GLN A 59 4.85 3.10 -2.72
N VAL A 60 4.86 4.44 -2.81
CA VAL A 60 3.85 5.16 -3.57
C VAL A 60 4.33 5.25 -5.01
N ILE A 61 3.51 4.77 -5.95
CA ILE A 61 3.88 4.71 -7.37
C ILE A 61 3.09 5.69 -8.23
N ASP A 62 2.01 6.24 -7.69
CA ASP A 62 1.20 7.26 -8.38
C ASP A 62 0.49 8.08 -7.31
N GLY A 63 0.39 9.39 -7.53
CA GLY A 63 -0.31 10.27 -6.62
C GLY A 63 0.44 10.53 -5.32
N GLU A 64 -0.33 10.85 -4.28
CA GLU A 64 0.23 11.27 -3.00
C GLU A 64 -0.62 10.72 -1.87
N ALA A 65 0.03 10.06 -0.91
CA ALA A 65 -0.63 9.43 0.23
C ALA A 65 -0.32 10.20 1.52
N GLU A 66 -1.33 10.31 2.39
CA GLU A 66 -1.08 10.73 3.76
C GLU A 66 -1.07 9.49 4.64
N ILE A 67 0.04 9.27 5.32
CA ILE A 67 0.24 8.10 6.16
C ILE A 67 0.57 8.57 7.56
N THR A 68 -0.30 8.19 8.51
CA THR A 68 -0.13 8.55 9.91
C THR A 68 0.39 7.35 10.67
N ILE A 69 1.53 7.52 11.34
CA ILE A 69 2.16 6.47 12.13
C ILE A 69 2.33 6.99 13.54
N SER A 70 1.73 6.29 14.51
CA SER A 70 1.79 6.67 15.92
C SER A 70 1.47 8.15 16.13
N GLY A 71 0.43 8.63 15.45
CA GLY A 71 -0.05 10.01 15.58
C GLY A 71 0.67 11.04 14.74
N LYS A 72 1.74 10.67 14.04
CA LYS A 72 2.49 11.61 13.19
C LYS A 72 2.17 11.36 11.73
N THR A 73 1.74 12.40 11.02
CA THR A 73 1.36 12.31 9.61
C THR A 73 2.55 12.60 8.70
N HIS A 74 2.69 11.75 7.69
CA HIS A 74 3.72 11.87 6.65
C HIS A 74 3.03 11.95 5.30
N THR A 75 3.52 12.83 4.43
CA THR A 75 3.08 12.88 3.04
C THR A 75 4.10 12.10 2.22
N VAL A 76 3.63 11.08 1.51
CA VAL A 76 4.49 10.20 0.70
C VAL A 76 4.02 10.32 -0.74
N SER A 77 4.91 10.82 -1.60
CA SER A 77 4.59 11.09 -2.99
C SER A 77 5.14 10.01 -3.91
N SER A 78 4.67 10.01 -5.16
CA SER A 78 5.13 9.05 -6.16
C SER A 78 6.66 8.99 -6.21
N GLY A 79 7.19 7.77 -6.14
CA GLY A 79 8.64 7.54 -6.11
C GLY A 79 9.24 7.48 -4.72
N GLU A 80 8.46 7.78 -3.68
CA GLU A 80 8.91 7.75 -2.30
C GLU A 80 8.36 6.52 -1.59
N PHE A 81 9.00 6.14 -0.50
CA PHE A 81 8.51 5.05 0.34
C PHE A 81 8.58 5.44 1.81
N ILE A 82 7.85 4.69 2.63
CA ILE A 82 7.92 4.79 4.08
C ILE A 82 7.80 3.39 4.66
N ILE A 83 8.44 3.17 5.80
CA ILE A 83 8.29 1.90 6.53
C ILE A 83 7.42 2.17 7.75
N MET A 84 6.32 1.43 7.86
CA MET A 84 5.45 1.46 9.03
C MET A 84 5.91 0.33 9.95
N PRO A 85 6.46 0.66 11.13
CA PRO A 85 7.04 -0.37 12.00
C PRO A 85 5.97 -1.32 12.56
N ALA A 86 6.38 -2.56 12.80
CA ALA A 86 5.50 -3.56 13.40
C ALA A 86 4.92 -3.06 14.72
N ASN A 87 3.65 -3.36 14.95
CA ASN A 87 2.93 -3.10 16.19
C ASN A 87 2.66 -1.62 16.49
N GLU A 88 3.05 -0.71 15.62
CA GLU A 88 2.70 0.71 15.79
C GLU A 88 1.43 1.03 15.01
N PRO A 89 0.52 1.84 15.59
CA PRO A 89 -0.73 2.17 14.91
C PRO A 89 -0.46 3.02 13.67
N HIS A 90 -1.15 2.72 12.59
CA HIS A 90 -0.98 3.46 11.35
C HIS A 90 -2.30 3.55 10.59
N ALA A 91 -2.43 4.60 9.79
CA ALA A 91 -3.59 4.85 8.95
C ALA A 91 -3.12 5.47 7.63
N LEU A 92 -3.88 5.24 6.57
CA LEU A 92 -3.57 5.77 5.24
C LEU A 92 -4.80 6.50 4.70
N GLN A 93 -4.58 7.60 3.99
CA GLN A 93 -5.67 8.41 3.47
C GLN A 93 -5.29 9.09 2.16
N ALA A 94 -6.16 9.00 1.17
CA ALA A 94 -6.03 9.72 -0.11
C ALA A 94 -6.69 11.08 0.03
N VAL A 95 -5.95 12.07 0.53
CA VAL A 95 -6.51 13.38 0.84
C VAL A 95 -6.57 14.28 -0.40
N ILE A 96 -5.43 14.58 -1.00
CA ILE A 96 -5.36 15.57 -2.07
C ILE A 96 -5.44 14.95 -3.46
N SER A 97 -5.24 13.66 -3.57
CA SER A 97 -5.30 12.95 -4.84
C SER A 97 -5.58 11.49 -4.61
N PRO A 98 -6.05 10.76 -5.62
CA PRO A 98 -5.98 9.29 -5.59
C PRO A 98 -4.52 8.88 -5.53
N PHE A 99 -4.23 7.68 -5.03
CA PHE A 99 -2.86 7.18 -5.08
C PHE A 99 -2.82 5.68 -5.24
N LYS A 100 -1.72 5.20 -5.82
CA LYS A 100 -1.42 3.77 -5.91
C LYS A 100 -0.17 3.47 -5.11
N MET A 101 -0.15 2.32 -4.46
CA MET A 101 1.00 1.91 -3.68
C MET A 101 1.23 0.41 -3.76
N ILE A 102 2.45 0.02 -3.44
CA ILE A 102 2.83 -1.37 -3.22
C ILE A 102 3.08 -1.52 -1.73
N LEU A 103 2.40 -2.49 -1.14
CA LEU A 103 2.57 -2.82 0.28
C LEU A 103 3.28 -4.15 0.39
N THR A 104 4.48 -4.13 0.97
CA THR A 104 5.24 -5.34 1.28
C THR A 104 5.24 -5.50 2.79
N MET A 105 4.64 -6.59 3.27
CA MET A 105 4.61 -6.87 4.71
C MET A 105 5.52 -8.03 5.02
N ILE A 106 6.39 -7.85 6.01
CA ILE A 106 7.33 -8.88 6.47
C ILE A 106 7.03 -9.13 7.94
N LYS A 107 6.79 -10.40 8.27
CA LYS A 107 6.39 -10.78 9.61
C LYS A 107 7.51 -10.47 10.61
N SER A 108 7.12 -9.82 11.71
CA SER A 108 8.02 -9.55 12.81
C SER A 108 8.04 -10.74 13.77
N ASN A 109 9.21 -11.01 14.33
CA ASN A 109 9.34 -12.08 15.32
C ASN A 109 8.93 -11.63 16.71
#